data_12dd4a7ff6ba1bba6d417812d8169c18
#
_entry.id   12dd4a7ff6ba1bba6d417812d8169c18
#
_cell.length_a   1.000
_cell.length_b   1.000
_cell.length_c   1.000
_cell.angle_alpha   90.00
_cell.angle_beta   90.00
_cell.angle_gamma   90.00
#
_symmetry.space_group_name_H-M   'P 1'
#
loop_
_entity.id
_entity.type
_entity.pdbx_description
1 polymer ?
#
loop_
_entity_poly.entity_id
_entity_poly.type
_entity_poly.pdbx_seq_one_letter_code
_entity_poly.pdbx_strand_id
1 'polypeptide(L)'
;MYFGLSEEQESFQESLDKFLEDTAPLELIQSYAHGENTSLPTDVHNGLIELGINSLILPEEYGGLGLDLLFAAATSQSLGAGIAPAPFTGSYVMAPLALIKAGSDTQKSEYLEAIGEANIHFGVGISEYIGAREDAGINIDGDKANGRALFVLDASEATHYLLADKNGTFCIVKSDDPGLTIIPLTTVDKTCGAQELLLQDCEAEILEGSIGDNTAIQTVIDAGRIMIAADSLGAAAIMIKKSVAYAKERKQFGRAIGSFQAVKHMCAQMAADLEPCYAMVWYAAHCQNHIPEEATLMACHAKAHVSEVATAVARTATEVHGGMGFTELLGLHYWFKRIGLNRQILGGPELVREEAATIQNF
;
A
#
# COMPACT_ATOMS: atom_id res chain seq x y z
N MET A 1 9.89 -5.81 27.55
CA MET A 1 9.94 -5.14 26.24
C MET A 1 8.48 -4.97 25.82
N TYR A 2 8.01 -3.76 25.62
CA TYR A 2 6.64 -3.49 25.13
C TYR A 2 6.64 -3.76 23.62
N PHE A 3 5.76 -4.60 23.17
CA PHE A 3 5.61 -4.96 21.75
C PHE A 3 4.26 -4.39 21.28
N GLY A 4 4.26 -3.17 20.82
CA GLY A 4 3.05 -2.49 20.35
C GLY A 4 3.38 -1.10 19.83
N LEU A 5 2.38 -0.40 19.34
CA LEU A 5 2.49 1.00 18.97
C LEU A 5 2.71 1.86 20.22
N SER A 6 3.43 2.97 20.07
CA SER A 6 3.54 3.98 21.12
C SER A 6 2.22 4.74 21.30
N GLU A 7 2.04 5.41 22.43
CA GLU A 7 0.87 6.28 22.67
C GLU A 7 0.70 7.33 21.56
N GLU A 8 1.79 7.84 21.02
CA GLU A 8 1.79 8.80 19.93
C GLU A 8 1.28 8.19 18.62
N GLN A 9 1.75 6.98 18.29
CA GLN A 9 1.29 6.24 17.11
C GLN A 9 -0.18 5.84 17.22
N GLU A 10 -0.64 5.39 18.39
CA GLU A 10 -2.04 5.07 18.66
C GLU A 10 -2.93 6.32 18.53
N SER A 11 -2.53 7.44 19.13
CA SER A 11 -3.26 8.71 19.04
C SER A 11 -3.36 9.25 17.61
N PHE A 12 -2.29 9.07 16.82
CA PHE A 12 -2.29 9.43 15.41
C PHE A 12 -3.26 8.55 14.60
N GLN A 13 -3.23 7.22 14.82
CA GLN A 13 -4.19 6.30 14.19
C GLN A 13 -5.62 6.65 14.53
N GLU A 14 -5.93 6.89 15.80
CA GLU A 14 -7.28 7.29 16.23
C GLU A 14 -7.75 8.57 15.53
N SER A 15 -6.86 9.54 15.37
CA SER A 15 -7.15 10.80 14.69
C SER A 15 -7.43 10.57 13.19
N LEU A 16 -6.62 9.74 12.54
CA LEU A 16 -6.78 9.40 11.13
C LEU A 16 -8.04 8.55 10.89
N ASP A 17 -8.30 7.55 11.74
CA ASP A 17 -9.51 6.71 11.66
C ASP A 17 -10.77 7.56 11.78
N LYS A 18 -10.80 8.47 12.77
CA LYS A 18 -11.91 9.40 12.96
C LYS A 18 -12.08 10.33 11.76
N PHE A 19 -10.99 10.88 11.25
CA PHE A 19 -11.03 11.73 10.07
C PHE A 19 -11.63 10.98 8.87
N LEU A 20 -11.20 9.75 8.62
CA LEU A 20 -11.71 8.93 7.52
C LEU A 20 -13.19 8.54 7.72
N GLU A 21 -13.61 8.20 8.94
CA GLU A 21 -15.02 7.93 9.25
C GLU A 21 -15.91 9.16 8.96
N ASP A 22 -15.44 10.36 9.28
CA ASP A 22 -16.20 11.60 9.13
C ASP A 22 -16.21 12.13 7.67
N THR A 23 -15.11 11.96 6.92
CA THR A 23 -14.92 12.63 5.61
C THR A 23 -14.92 11.70 4.41
N ALA A 24 -14.67 10.41 4.60
CA ALA A 24 -14.62 9.40 3.53
C ALA A 24 -15.62 8.25 3.77
N PRO A 25 -16.93 8.54 3.90
CA PRO A 25 -17.94 7.52 4.11
C PRO A 25 -18.04 6.57 2.91
N LEU A 26 -18.68 5.40 3.12
CA LEU A 26 -18.78 4.35 2.10
C LEU A 26 -19.36 4.86 0.77
N GLU A 27 -20.33 5.76 0.81
CA GLU A 27 -20.98 6.35 -0.37
C GLU A 27 -19.96 7.11 -1.24
N LEU A 28 -19.02 7.82 -0.63
CA LEU A 28 -17.94 8.49 -1.35
C LEU A 28 -17.01 7.47 -2.02
N ILE A 29 -16.62 6.43 -1.30
CA ILE A 29 -15.78 5.35 -1.84
C ILE A 29 -16.48 4.65 -3.00
N GLN A 30 -17.79 4.41 -2.90
CA GLN A 30 -18.61 3.85 -3.98
C GLN A 30 -18.61 4.75 -5.22
N SER A 31 -18.81 6.06 -5.06
CA SER A 31 -18.81 6.99 -6.19
C SER A 31 -17.46 7.04 -6.89
N TYR A 32 -16.36 6.99 -6.13
CA TYR A 32 -15.01 6.88 -6.67
C TYR A 32 -14.82 5.55 -7.44
N ALA A 33 -15.19 4.43 -6.84
CA ALA A 33 -15.08 3.11 -7.47
C ALA A 33 -15.96 2.95 -8.72
N HIS A 34 -17.04 3.71 -8.84
CA HIS A 34 -17.90 3.74 -10.03
C HIS A 34 -17.39 4.71 -11.10
N GLY A 35 -16.36 5.49 -10.82
CA GLY A 35 -15.80 6.48 -11.74
C GLY A 35 -16.62 7.77 -11.85
N GLU A 36 -17.52 8.01 -10.90
CA GLU A 36 -18.27 9.25 -10.79
C GLU A 36 -17.37 10.39 -10.29
N ASN A 37 -16.39 10.03 -9.45
CA ASN A 37 -15.28 10.87 -9.02
C ASN A 37 -13.98 10.23 -9.49
N THR A 38 -13.10 11.01 -10.12
CA THR A 38 -11.79 10.53 -10.63
C THR A 38 -10.65 10.84 -9.69
N SER A 39 -10.87 11.74 -8.73
CA SER A 39 -9.94 12.14 -7.68
C SER A 39 -10.62 12.13 -6.32
N LEU A 40 -9.83 12.06 -5.26
CA LEU A 40 -10.35 12.35 -3.91
C LEU A 40 -10.91 13.76 -3.87
N PRO A 41 -12.07 13.99 -3.21
CA PRO A 41 -12.53 15.34 -2.96
C PRO A 41 -11.45 16.17 -2.29
N THR A 42 -11.32 17.43 -2.69
CA THR A 42 -10.24 18.32 -2.25
C THR A 42 -10.16 18.46 -0.73
N ASP A 43 -11.30 18.46 -0.04
CA ASP A 43 -11.36 18.51 1.42
C ASP A 43 -10.82 17.23 2.08
N VAL A 44 -11.08 16.05 1.53
CA VAL A 44 -10.52 14.79 2.02
C VAL A 44 -9.01 14.75 1.75
N HIS A 45 -8.59 15.11 0.54
CA HIS A 45 -7.18 15.15 0.18
C HIS A 45 -6.41 16.14 1.09
N ASN A 46 -6.89 17.38 1.20
CA ASN A 46 -6.25 18.39 2.03
C ASN A 46 -6.20 17.99 3.51
N GLY A 47 -7.27 17.39 4.04
CA GLY A 47 -7.27 16.94 5.43
C GLY A 47 -6.28 15.81 5.69
N LEU A 48 -6.06 14.90 4.73
CA LEU A 48 -5.01 13.90 4.82
C LEU A 48 -3.61 14.55 4.82
N ILE A 49 -3.40 15.57 3.99
CA ILE A 49 -2.15 16.33 3.95
C ILE A 49 -1.96 17.14 5.25
N GLU A 50 -3.00 17.77 5.78
CA GLU A 50 -2.97 18.48 7.08
C GLU A 50 -2.63 17.52 8.24
N LEU A 51 -3.01 16.25 8.16
CA LEU A 51 -2.58 15.22 9.09
C LEU A 51 -1.11 14.79 8.87
N GLY A 52 -0.47 15.23 7.79
CA GLY A 52 0.94 15.02 7.52
C GLY A 52 1.27 13.67 6.90
N ILE A 53 0.30 12.94 6.30
CA ILE A 53 0.56 11.61 5.73
C ILE A 53 1.61 11.60 4.62
N ASN A 54 1.75 12.71 3.88
CA ASN A 54 2.72 12.89 2.79
C ASN A 54 4.15 13.17 3.29
N SER A 55 4.30 13.57 4.56
CA SER A 55 5.57 14.02 5.13
C SER A 55 6.09 13.15 6.27
N LEU A 56 5.40 12.04 6.61
CA LEU A 56 5.72 11.19 7.75
C LEU A 56 7.19 10.77 7.79
N ILE A 57 7.68 10.18 6.70
CA ILE A 57 9.03 9.60 6.64
C ILE A 57 10.07 10.54 6.01
N LEU A 58 9.65 11.71 5.53
CA LEU A 58 10.58 12.69 4.98
C LEU A 58 11.48 13.22 6.10
N PRO A 59 12.80 13.37 5.86
CA PRO A 59 13.69 13.99 6.82
C PRO A 59 13.27 15.44 7.16
N GLU A 60 13.49 15.86 8.41
CA GLU A 60 13.14 17.21 8.88
C GLU A 60 13.82 18.32 8.06
N GLU A 61 15.03 18.06 7.56
CA GLU A 61 15.79 18.99 6.71
C GLU A 61 15.08 19.31 5.38
N TYR A 62 14.16 18.45 4.92
CA TYR A 62 13.31 18.65 3.74
C TYR A 62 11.84 18.93 4.10
N GLY A 63 11.59 19.44 5.30
CA GLY A 63 10.25 19.81 5.75
C GLY A 63 9.35 18.64 6.18
N GLY A 64 9.93 17.45 6.38
CA GLY A 64 9.22 16.27 6.83
C GLY A 64 9.13 16.13 8.36
N LEU A 65 8.49 15.05 8.81
CA LEU A 65 8.35 14.73 10.24
C LEU A 65 9.46 13.80 10.76
N GLY A 66 10.27 13.21 9.88
CA GLY A 66 11.39 12.34 10.24
C GLY A 66 10.99 11.06 11.00
N LEU A 67 9.74 10.62 10.85
CA LEU A 67 9.22 9.45 11.55
C LEU A 67 9.68 8.14 10.89
N ASP A 68 9.61 7.06 11.63
CA ASP A 68 10.01 5.74 11.16
C ASP A 68 8.91 5.03 10.32
N LEU A 69 9.29 3.91 9.71
CA LEU A 69 8.35 3.11 8.92
C LEU A 69 7.23 2.47 9.75
N LEU A 70 7.37 2.40 11.08
CA LEU A 70 6.30 1.91 11.93
C LEU A 70 5.12 2.90 11.97
N PHE A 71 5.40 4.21 11.97
CA PHE A 71 4.37 5.25 11.80
C PHE A 71 3.66 5.14 10.45
N ALA A 72 4.44 4.95 9.37
CA ALA A 72 3.87 4.76 8.04
C ALA A 72 3.02 3.48 7.95
N ALA A 73 3.43 2.39 8.62
CA ALA A 73 2.65 1.15 8.67
C ALA A 73 1.33 1.33 9.45
N ALA A 74 1.36 2.06 10.58
CA ALA A 74 0.14 2.43 11.31
C ALA A 74 -0.81 3.27 10.46
N THR A 75 -0.29 4.23 9.71
CA THR A 75 -1.06 5.03 8.73
C THR A 75 -1.67 4.17 7.64
N SER A 76 -0.87 3.28 7.02
CA SER A 76 -1.35 2.39 5.96
C SER A 76 -2.46 1.46 6.46
N GLN A 77 -2.38 0.99 7.71
CA GLN A 77 -3.43 0.20 8.34
C GLN A 77 -4.76 0.98 8.43
N SER A 78 -4.73 2.24 8.86
CA SER A 78 -5.94 3.09 8.93
C SER A 78 -6.50 3.38 7.54
N LEU A 79 -5.65 3.66 6.53
CA LEU A 79 -6.08 3.84 5.15
C LEU A 79 -6.74 2.58 4.58
N GLY A 80 -6.22 1.39 4.89
CA GLY A 80 -6.81 0.11 4.52
C GLY A 80 -8.16 -0.16 5.22
N ALA A 81 -8.28 0.18 6.50
CA ALA A 81 -9.53 0.09 7.24
C ALA A 81 -10.61 1.01 6.65
N GLY A 82 -10.25 2.24 6.30
CA GLY A 82 -11.13 3.21 5.62
C GLY A 82 -11.29 2.96 4.12
N ILE A 83 -10.53 2.03 3.54
CA ILE A 83 -10.43 1.80 2.08
C ILE A 83 -10.19 3.09 1.28
N ALA A 84 -9.42 3.99 1.87
CA ALA A 84 -9.16 5.29 1.30
C ALA A 84 -8.36 5.18 -0.02
N PRO A 85 -8.77 5.88 -1.09
CA PRO A 85 -8.04 5.90 -2.36
C PRO A 85 -6.88 6.93 -2.34
N ALA A 86 -6.06 6.90 -1.27
CA ALA A 86 -4.92 7.79 -1.12
C ALA A 86 -3.65 7.20 -1.77
N PRO A 87 -2.80 8.01 -2.42
CA PRO A 87 -1.57 7.56 -3.07
C PRO A 87 -0.44 7.39 -2.06
N PHE A 88 -0.65 6.54 -1.04
CA PHE A 88 0.22 6.50 0.13
C PHE A 88 1.46 5.62 -0.07
N THR A 89 1.26 4.37 -0.49
CA THR A 89 2.35 3.38 -0.55
C THR A 89 3.44 3.79 -1.54
N GLY A 90 3.06 4.14 -2.75
CA GLY A 90 4.00 4.54 -3.81
C GLY A 90 4.52 5.95 -3.59
N SER A 91 3.60 6.92 -3.53
CA SER A 91 3.95 8.34 -3.57
C SER A 91 4.58 8.84 -2.27
N TYR A 92 4.09 8.40 -1.11
CA TYR A 92 4.52 8.95 0.18
C TYR A 92 5.46 8.04 0.98
N VAL A 93 5.67 6.78 0.52
CA VAL A 93 6.63 5.89 1.17
C VAL A 93 7.72 5.43 0.20
N MET A 94 7.37 4.77 -0.91
CA MET A 94 8.36 4.15 -1.79
C MET A 94 9.22 5.18 -2.53
N ALA A 95 8.61 6.22 -3.11
CA ALA A 95 9.34 7.25 -3.85
C ALA A 95 10.27 8.08 -2.93
N PRO A 96 9.83 8.56 -1.76
CA PRO A 96 10.74 9.21 -0.81
C PRO A 96 11.91 8.32 -0.39
N LEU A 97 11.69 7.03 -0.12
CA LEU A 97 12.77 6.12 0.24
C LEU A 97 13.80 5.94 -0.88
N ALA A 98 13.35 5.83 -2.13
CA ALA A 98 14.26 5.77 -3.27
C ALA A 98 15.12 7.04 -3.38
N LEU A 99 14.51 8.21 -3.23
CA LEU A 99 15.22 9.49 -3.22
C LEU A 99 16.23 9.59 -2.07
N ILE A 100 15.81 9.23 -0.85
CA ILE A 100 16.69 9.25 0.34
C ILE A 100 17.89 8.32 0.16
N LYS A 101 17.67 7.13 -0.43
CA LYS A 101 18.72 6.10 -0.57
C LYS A 101 19.64 6.31 -1.77
N ALA A 102 19.10 6.79 -2.89
CA ALA A 102 19.81 6.81 -4.17
C ALA A 102 19.85 8.18 -4.86
N GLY A 103 19.09 9.17 -4.40
CA GLY A 103 19.09 10.51 -4.98
C GLY A 103 20.33 11.32 -4.61
N SER A 104 20.77 12.21 -5.50
CA SER A 104 21.73 13.26 -5.20
C SER A 104 21.15 14.29 -4.23
N ASP A 105 21.97 15.10 -3.60
CA ASP A 105 21.48 16.16 -2.67
C ASP A 105 20.56 17.15 -3.38
N THR A 106 20.81 17.45 -4.65
CA THR A 106 19.91 18.29 -5.47
C THR A 106 18.57 17.63 -5.68
N GLN A 107 18.53 16.35 -6.05
CA GLN A 107 17.29 15.61 -6.24
C GLN A 107 16.49 15.47 -4.93
N LYS A 108 17.18 15.21 -3.81
CA LYS A 108 16.54 15.17 -2.50
C LYS A 108 15.87 16.49 -2.15
N SER A 109 16.59 17.60 -2.29
CA SER A 109 16.02 18.92 -2.00
C SER A 109 14.84 19.25 -2.92
N GLU A 110 14.97 19.01 -4.22
CA GLU A 110 13.89 19.31 -5.18
C GLU A 110 12.64 18.46 -4.94
N TYR A 111 12.80 17.15 -4.86
CA TYR A 111 11.65 16.25 -4.84
C TYR A 111 11.07 16.01 -3.46
N LEU A 112 11.89 15.88 -2.41
CA LEU A 112 11.36 15.62 -1.06
C LEU A 112 10.63 16.84 -0.50
N GLU A 113 11.13 18.05 -0.73
CA GLU A 113 10.43 19.28 -0.37
C GLU A 113 9.09 19.41 -1.11
N ALA A 114 9.08 19.13 -2.43
CA ALA A 114 7.87 19.20 -3.23
C ALA A 114 6.82 18.13 -2.85
N ILE A 115 7.24 16.93 -2.41
CA ILE A 115 6.34 15.90 -1.83
C ILE A 115 5.78 16.42 -0.48
N GLY A 116 6.63 16.98 0.38
CA GLY A 116 6.22 17.54 1.67
C GLY A 116 5.18 18.65 1.54
N GLU A 117 5.30 19.48 0.51
CA GLU A 117 4.35 20.54 0.15
C GLU A 117 3.12 20.03 -0.63
N ALA A 118 3.03 18.73 -0.91
CA ALA A 118 1.99 18.11 -1.75
C ALA A 118 1.88 18.70 -3.17
N ASN A 119 2.97 19.28 -3.70
CA ASN A 119 3.03 19.86 -5.03
C ASN A 119 3.25 18.80 -6.13
N ILE A 120 3.80 17.64 -5.75
CA ILE A 120 4.05 16.53 -6.66
C ILE A 120 3.57 15.20 -6.06
N HIS A 121 3.16 14.30 -6.96
CA HIS A 121 2.78 12.94 -6.64
C HIS A 121 3.56 11.97 -7.52
N PHE A 122 4.04 10.89 -6.95
CA PHE A 122 4.76 9.86 -7.68
C PHE A 122 3.90 8.62 -7.94
N GLY A 123 3.87 8.17 -9.20
CA GLY A 123 3.55 6.79 -9.51
C GLY A 123 4.82 5.93 -9.41
N VAL A 124 4.73 4.70 -8.89
CA VAL A 124 5.91 3.84 -8.71
C VAL A 124 5.78 2.55 -9.52
N GLY A 125 6.68 2.37 -10.50
CA GLY A 125 6.74 1.23 -11.41
C GLY A 125 8.04 0.44 -11.25
N ILE A 126 7.98 -0.65 -10.47
CA ILE A 126 9.12 -1.53 -10.17
C ILE A 126 8.80 -3.01 -10.37
N SER A 127 7.66 -3.31 -11.00
CA SER A 127 7.16 -4.69 -11.15
C SER A 127 8.10 -5.58 -11.95
N GLU A 128 8.83 -5.01 -12.90
CA GLU A 128 9.76 -5.71 -13.78
C GLU A 128 10.98 -6.25 -13.02
N TYR A 129 11.43 -5.54 -12.02
CA TYR A 129 12.50 -6.00 -11.12
C TYR A 129 12.05 -7.21 -10.29
N ILE A 130 10.78 -7.22 -9.87
CA ILE A 130 10.21 -8.31 -9.04
C ILE A 130 9.91 -9.57 -9.86
N GLY A 131 9.78 -9.47 -11.18
CA GLY A 131 9.51 -10.60 -12.07
C GLY A 131 8.15 -10.50 -12.77
N ALA A 132 7.95 -9.43 -13.50
CA ALA A 132 6.79 -9.24 -14.38
C ALA A 132 6.87 -10.10 -15.65
N ARG A 133 5.92 -9.89 -16.58
CA ARG A 133 5.89 -10.61 -17.87
C ARG A 133 7.18 -10.40 -18.66
N GLU A 134 7.54 -11.39 -19.49
CA GLU A 134 8.76 -11.37 -20.32
C GLU A 134 8.84 -10.15 -21.27
N ASP A 135 7.69 -9.64 -21.73
CA ASP A 135 7.59 -8.50 -22.66
C ASP A 135 7.50 -7.14 -21.97
N ALA A 136 7.64 -7.09 -20.64
CA ALA A 136 7.66 -5.87 -19.85
C ALA A 136 9.10 -5.50 -19.48
N GLY A 137 9.22 -4.29 -18.95
CA GLY A 137 10.49 -3.75 -18.49
C GLY A 137 10.86 -2.49 -19.22
N ILE A 138 11.58 -1.66 -18.51
CA ILE A 138 12.20 -0.46 -19.06
C ILE A 138 13.71 -0.70 -19.27
N ASN A 139 14.25 -0.02 -20.25
CA ASN A 139 15.67 0.09 -20.49
C ASN A 139 16.08 1.54 -20.38
N ILE A 140 17.11 1.80 -19.57
CA ILE A 140 17.67 3.12 -19.35
C ILE A 140 18.98 3.18 -20.15
N ASP A 141 19.10 4.13 -21.08
CA ASP A 141 20.30 4.36 -21.87
C ASP A 141 20.66 5.85 -21.83
N GLY A 142 21.69 6.18 -21.05
CA GLY A 142 22.04 7.56 -20.74
C GLY A 142 20.89 8.26 -19.99
N ASP A 143 20.39 9.34 -20.55
CA ASP A 143 19.29 10.15 -20.03
C ASP A 143 17.92 9.79 -20.66
N LYS A 144 17.82 8.61 -21.30
CA LYS A 144 16.60 8.15 -21.97
C LYS A 144 16.08 6.84 -21.40
N ALA A 145 14.74 6.76 -21.25
CA ALA A 145 14.03 5.55 -20.88
C ALA A 145 13.14 5.08 -22.03
N ASN A 146 13.20 3.78 -22.30
CA ASN A 146 12.39 3.09 -23.30
C ASN A 146 11.81 1.81 -22.73
N GLY A 147 10.64 1.40 -23.21
CA GLY A 147 10.02 0.13 -22.85
C GLY A 147 8.65 0.29 -22.22
N ARG A 148 8.34 -0.60 -21.27
CA ARG A 148 7.01 -0.70 -20.67
C ARG A 148 7.11 -0.96 -19.17
N ALA A 149 6.48 -0.10 -18.37
CA ALA A 149 6.30 -0.31 -16.95
C ALA A 149 4.87 -0.78 -16.67
N LEU A 150 4.73 -2.01 -16.16
CA LEU A 150 3.44 -2.60 -15.84
C LEU A 150 3.07 -2.30 -14.40
N PHE A 151 1.78 -2.11 -14.17
CA PHE A 151 1.19 -2.02 -12.85
C PHE A 151 1.86 -0.97 -11.95
N VAL A 152 1.96 0.24 -12.47
CA VAL A 152 2.51 1.38 -11.73
C VAL A 152 1.54 1.75 -10.60
N LEU A 153 2.03 1.71 -9.37
CA LEU A 153 1.27 2.01 -8.16
C LEU A 153 1.06 3.50 -8.01
N ASP A 154 -0.06 3.89 -7.39
CA ASP A 154 -0.41 5.28 -7.06
C ASP A 154 -0.30 6.23 -8.26
N ALA A 155 -0.52 5.68 -9.46
CA ALA A 155 -0.30 6.38 -10.71
C ALA A 155 -1.42 7.36 -11.08
N SER A 156 -2.58 7.30 -10.42
CA SER A 156 -3.66 8.26 -10.62
C SER A 156 -3.18 9.64 -10.19
N GLU A 157 -3.33 10.62 -11.10
CA GLU A 157 -2.91 12.00 -10.87
C GLU A 157 -1.40 12.19 -10.59
N ALA A 158 -0.58 11.17 -10.86
CA ALA A 158 0.88 11.28 -10.70
C ALA A 158 1.44 12.33 -11.66
N THR A 159 2.27 13.21 -11.13
CA THR A 159 3.02 14.22 -11.89
C THR A 159 4.38 13.71 -12.32
N HIS A 160 4.90 12.71 -11.58
CA HIS A 160 6.20 12.07 -11.80
C HIS A 160 6.06 10.57 -11.65
N TYR A 161 6.90 9.82 -12.33
CA TYR A 161 6.98 8.37 -12.21
C TYR A 161 8.39 7.96 -11.78
N LEU A 162 8.47 7.28 -10.64
CA LEU A 162 9.68 6.58 -10.22
C LEU A 162 9.64 5.18 -10.83
N LEU A 163 10.57 4.89 -11.72
CA LEU A 163 10.65 3.63 -12.43
C LEU A 163 11.97 2.94 -12.14
N ALA A 164 11.99 1.61 -12.16
CA ALA A 164 13.23 0.84 -12.06
C ALA A 164 13.39 -0.09 -13.25
N ASP A 165 14.61 -0.18 -13.77
CA ASP A 165 14.96 -1.19 -14.74
C ASP A 165 15.17 -2.58 -14.08
N LYS A 166 15.40 -3.61 -14.89
CA LYS A 166 15.66 -4.97 -14.40
C LYS A 166 16.93 -5.12 -13.54
N ASN A 167 17.82 -4.13 -13.56
CA ASN A 167 19.06 -4.11 -12.77
C ASN A 167 18.88 -3.33 -11.46
N GLY A 168 17.69 -2.79 -11.19
CA GLY A 168 17.40 -2.00 -10.00
C GLY A 168 17.81 -0.53 -10.10
N THR A 169 18.21 -0.06 -11.29
CA THR A 169 18.50 1.35 -11.51
C THR A 169 17.22 2.16 -11.55
N PHE A 170 17.11 3.17 -10.68
CA PHE A 170 15.97 4.07 -10.65
C PHE A 170 16.11 5.23 -11.60
N CYS A 171 15.02 5.61 -12.24
CA CYS A 171 14.87 6.88 -12.93
C CYS A 171 13.54 7.55 -12.64
N ILE A 172 13.51 8.87 -12.79
CA ILE A 172 12.30 9.70 -12.70
C ILE A 172 11.94 10.14 -14.11
N VAL A 173 10.65 9.97 -14.48
CA VAL A 173 10.08 10.45 -15.73
C VAL A 173 8.88 11.34 -15.40
N LYS A 174 8.76 12.50 -16.06
CA LYS A 174 7.62 13.41 -15.86
C LYS A 174 6.39 12.91 -16.59
N SER A 175 5.21 13.15 -16.04
CA SER A 175 3.94 12.70 -16.64
C SER A 175 3.58 13.41 -17.94
N ASP A 176 4.14 14.58 -18.19
CA ASP A 176 3.95 15.38 -19.40
C ASP A 176 5.02 15.16 -20.48
N ASP A 177 5.92 14.16 -20.28
CA ASP A 177 6.93 13.82 -21.28
C ASP A 177 6.26 13.39 -22.59
N PRO A 178 6.65 13.95 -23.75
CA PRO A 178 6.02 13.67 -25.05
C PRO A 178 6.20 12.22 -25.54
N GLY A 179 7.21 11.51 -25.02
CA GLY A 179 7.44 10.09 -25.32
C GLY A 179 6.64 9.13 -24.44
N LEU A 180 5.93 9.64 -23.41
CA LEU A 180 5.19 8.84 -22.47
C LEU A 180 3.74 8.63 -22.91
N THR A 181 3.30 7.37 -22.94
CA THR A 181 1.89 7.01 -23.09
C THR A 181 1.39 6.33 -21.83
N ILE A 182 0.35 6.91 -21.22
CA ILE A 182 -0.26 6.43 -19.98
C ILE A 182 -1.51 5.62 -20.33
N ILE A 183 -1.59 4.38 -19.87
CA ILE A 183 -2.70 3.47 -20.11
C ILE A 183 -3.35 3.12 -18.76
N PRO A 184 -4.55 3.65 -18.45
CA PRO A 184 -5.28 3.28 -17.24
C PRO A 184 -5.62 1.79 -17.20
N LEU A 185 -5.36 1.12 -16.10
CA LEU A 185 -5.70 -0.27 -15.90
C LEU A 185 -7.03 -0.41 -15.14
N THR A 186 -7.89 -1.29 -15.64
CA THR A 186 -9.10 -1.69 -14.89
C THR A 186 -8.77 -2.88 -14.02
N THR A 187 -8.70 -2.65 -12.71
CA THR A 187 -8.41 -3.70 -11.71
C THR A 187 -9.67 -4.14 -10.98
N VAL A 188 -9.56 -5.23 -10.21
CA VAL A 188 -10.67 -5.70 -9.35
C VAL A 188 -10.98 -4.71 -8.24
N ASP A 189 -9.95 -4.06 -7.68
CA ASP A 189 -10.08 -2.95 -6.75
C ASP A 189 -10.06 -1.63 -7.53
N LYS A 190 -11.20 -0.99 -7.59
CA LYS A 190 -11.37 0.29 -8.28
C LYS A 190 -11.07 1.49 -7.38
N THR A 191 -10.68 1.25 -6.13
CA THR A 191 -10.30 2.31 -5.19
C THR A 191 -8.78 2.57 -5.21
N CYS A 192 -8.00 1.74 -5.93
CA CYS A 192 -6.58 1.96 -6.19
C CYS A 192 -6.38 2.17 -7.69
N GLY A 193 -5.89 3.32 -8.08
CA GLY A 193 -5.53 3.61 -9.47
C GLY A 193 -4.20 2.98 -9.84
N ALA A 194 -4.20 2.03 -10.77
CA ALA A 194 -2.98 1.49 -11.37
C ALA A 194 -2.95 1.83 -12.87
N GLN A 195 -1.76 2.01 -13.40
CA GLN A 195 -1.53 2.33 -14.80
C GLN A 195 -0.44 1.44 -15.39
N GLU A 196 -0.43 1.35 -16.71
CA GLU A 196 0.69 0.86 -17.50
C GLU A 196 1.28 2.06 -18.26
N LEU A 197 2.60 2.14 -18.32
CA LEU A 197 3.33 3.17 -19.04
C LEU A 197 4.06 2.56 -20.22
N LEU A 198 3.94 3.21 -21.39
CA LEU A 198 4.78 2.96 -22.57
C LEU A 198 5.72 4.14 -22.74
N LEU A 199 7.02 3.85 -22.77
CA LEU A 199 8.08 4.84 -22.88
C LEU A 199 8.77 4.73 -24.24
N GLN A 200 8.88 5.85 -24.94
CA GLN A 200 9.58 5.98 -26.22
C GLN A 200 10.50 7.20 -26.15
N ASP A 201 11.76 6.98 -25.90
CA ASP A 201 12.79 8.03 -25.74
C ASP A 201 12.42 9.12 -24.71
N CYS A 202 11.71 8.71 -23.62
CA CYS A 202 11.34 9.63 -22.55
C CYS A 202 12.61 10.16 -21.86
N GLU A 203 12.58 11.43 -21.45
CA GLU A 203 13.62 11.97 -20.60
C GLU A 203 13.61 11.27 -19.24
N ALA A 204 14.76 10.75 -18.83
CA ALA A 204 14.93 9.95 -17.63
C ALA A 204 15.98 10.58 -16.72
N GLU A 205 15.56 11.10 -15.59
CA GLU A 205 16.48 11.58 -14.58
C GLU A 205 16.88 10.42 -13.66
N ILE A 206 18.13 9.98 -13.76
CA ILE A 206 18.62 8.79 -13.04
C ILE A 206 18.95 9.15 -11.60
N LEU A 207 18.57 8.27 -10.67
CA LEU A 207 19.09 8.29 -9.30
C LEU A 207 20.43 7.56 -9.28
N GLU A 208 21.52 8.31 -9.41
CA GLU A 208 22.87 7.75 -9.60
C GLU A 208 23.31 6.77 -8.51
N GLY A 209 22.84 6.96 -7.26
CA GLY A 209 23.13 6.07 -6.15
C GLY A 209 22.50 4.67 -6.27
N SER A 210 21.63 4.44 -7.26
CA SER A 210 21.05 3.12 -7.53
C SER A 210 21.85 2.31 -8.57
N ILE A 211 22.82 2.91 -9.25
CA ILE A 211 23.57 2.23 -10.32
C ILE A 211 24.50 1.17 -9.71
N GLY A 212 24.20 -0.10 -10.00
CA GLY A 212 25.00 -1.24 -9.52
C GLY A 212 24.86 -1.54 -8.02
N ASP A 213 23.94 -0.88 -7.34
CA ASP A 213 23.60 -1.15 -5.92
C ASP A 213 22.12 -1.49 -5.77
N ASN A 214 21.84 -2.75 -5.48
CA ASN A 214 20.49 -3.24 -5.29
C ASN A 214 19.92 -2.94 -3.88
N THR A 215 20.68 -2.30 -3.01
CA THR A 215 20.24 -2.01 -1.62
C THR A 215 19.08 -1.03 -1.62
N ALA A 216 19.13 -0.01 -2.48
CA ALA A 216 18.08 1.00 -2.58
C ALA A 216 16.75 0.39 -3.05
N ILE A 217 16.77 -0.39 -4.14
CA ILE A 217 15.54 -1.02 -4.67
C ILE A 217 14.97 -2.05 -3.71
N GLN A 218 15.82 -2.83 -3.03
CA GLN A 218 15.37 -3.78 -2.03
C GLN A 218 14.67 -3.08 -0.86
N THR A 219 15.24 -1.99 -0.34
CA THR A 219 14.63 -1.18 0.72
C THR A 219 13.24 -0.66 0.29
N VAL A 220 13.11 -0.19 -0.95
CA VAL A 220 11.85 0.32 -1.49
C VAL A 220 10.80 -0.78 -1.63
N ILE A 221 11.20 -1.97 -2.10
CA ILE A 221 10.32 -3.14 -2.21
C ILE A 221 9.85 -3.58 -0.82
N ASP A 222 10.76 -3.71 0.12
CA ASP A 222 10.47 -4.15 1.48
C ASP A 222 9.49 -3.21 2.18
N ALA A 223 9.72 -1.90 2.09
CA ALA A 223 8.82 -0.90 2.62
C ALA A 223 7.43 -0.97 1.95
N GLY A 224 7.37 -1.07 0.62
CA GLY A 224 6.12 -1.25 -0.10
C GLY A 224 5.36 -2.51 0.32
N ARG A 225 6.05 -3.64 0.49
CA ARG A 225 5.46 -4.91 0.99
C ARG A 225 4.88 -4.75 2.39
N ILE A 226 5.56 -4.04 3.28
CA ILE A 226 5.09 -3.77 4.65
C ILE A 226 3.85 -2.88 4.61
N MET A 227 3.84 -1.81 3.80
CA MET A 227 2.66 -0.94 3.66
C MET A 227 1.46 -1.70 3.14
N ILE A 228 1.62 -2.52 2.10
CA ILE A 228 0.54 -3.34 1.53
C ILE A 228 0.04 -4.38 2.53
N ALA A 229 0.93 -4.96 3.34
CA ALA A 229 0.53 -5.86 4.42
C ALA A 229 -0.27 -5.12 5.50
N ALA A 230 0.15 -3.91 5.90
CA ALA A 230 -0.55 -3.07 6.84
C ALA A 230 -1.94 -2.63 6.33
N ASP A 231 -2.06 -2.22 5.07
CA ASP A 231 -3.35 -1.92 4.42
C ASP A 231 -4.29 -3.13 4.47
N SER A 232 -3.79 -4.31 4.11
CA SER A 232 -4.57 -5.56 4.18
C SER A 232 -4.98 -5.94 5.60
N LEU A 233 -4.12 -5.66 6.59
CA LEU A 233 -4.40 -5.89 8.01
C LEU A 233 -5.57 -5.00 8.48
N GLY A 234 -5.53 -3.71 8.17
CA GLY A 234 -6.61 -2.77 8.46
C GLY A 234 -7.92 -3.15 7.77
N ALA A 235 -7.85 -3.49 6.48
CA ALA A 235 -8.99 -3.97 5.71
C ALA A 235 -9.63 -5.24 6.32
N ALA A 236 -8.82 -6.20 6.74
CA ALA A 236 -9.31 -7.42 7.40
C ALA A 236 -9.92 -7.13 8.78
N ALA A 237 -9.31 -6.24 9.56
CA ALA A 237 -9.82 -5.86 10.88
C ALA A 237 -11.22 -5.24 10.80
N ILE A 238 -11.47 -4.33 9.85
CA ILE A 238 -12.79 -3.73 9.67
C ILE A 238 -13.82 -4.77 9.19
N MET A 239 -13.42 -5.74 8.34
CA MET A 239 -14.31 -6.81 7.92
C MET A 239 -14.74 -7.69 9.09
N ILE A 240 -13.87 -7.98 10.06
CA ILE A 240 -14.22 -8.67 11.32
C ILE A 240 -15.19 -7.82 12.13
N LYS A 241 -14.89 -6.52 12.35
CA LYS A 241 -15.76 -5.58 13.08
C LYS A 241 -17.18 -5.56 12.49
N LYS A 242 -17.28 -5.42 11.16
CA LYS A 242 -18.56 -5.45 10.43
C LYS A 242 -19.28 -6.80 10.56
N SER A 243 -18.56 -7.92 10.49
CA SER A 243 -19.15 -9.26 10.64
C SER A 243 -19.74 -9.48 12.02
N VAL A 244 -19.03 -9.05 13.06
CA VAL A 244 -19.50 -9.15 14.45
C VAL A 244 -20.73 -8.27 14.67
N ALA A 245 -20.73 -7.03 14.16
CA ALA A 245 -21.89 -6.14 14.23
C ALA A 245 -23.12 -6.76 13.52
N TYR A 246 -22.94 -7.19 12.28
CA TYR A 246 -23.99 -7.86 11.51
C TYR A 246 -24.52 -9.11 12.21
N ALA A 247 -23.65 -9.94 12.78
CA ALA A 247 -24.07 -11.16 13.50
C ALA A 247 -24.89 -10.87 14.76
N LYS A 248 -24.68 -9.72 15.41
CA LYS A 248 -25.47 -9.27 16.57
C LYS A 248 -26.87 -8.78 16.18
N GLU A 249 -27.02 -8.19 15.00
CA GLU A 249 -28.27 -7.56 14.55
C GLU A 249 -29.14 -8.48 13.69
N ARG A 250 -28.52 -9.23 12.77
CA ARG A 250 -29.24 -10.11 11.83
C ARG A 250 -29.91 -11.24 12.55
N LYS A 251 -31.23 -11.40 12.32
CA LYS A 251 -32.01 -12.49 12.91
C LYS A 251 -32.39 -13.54 11.87
N GLN A 252 -32.23 -14.79 12.24
CA GLN A 252 -32.71 -15.96 11.54
C GLN A 252 -33.19 -17.02 12.57
N PHE A 253 -34.20 -17.81 12.23
CA PHE A 253 -34.79 -18.79 13.13
C PHE A 253 -35.20 -18.19 14.50
N GLY A 254 -35.72 -16.96 14.48
CA GLY A 254 -36.25 -16.26 15.66
C GLY A 254 -35.22 -15.65 16.60
N ARG A 255 -33.91 -15.68 16.27
CA ARG A 255 -32.82 -15.11 17.10
C ARG A 255 -31.68 -14.52 16.27
N ALA A 256 -30.84 -13.74 16.90
CA ALA A 256 -29.64 -13.19 16.26
C ALA A 256 -28.72 -14.32 15.76
N ILE A 257 -28.15 -14.18 14.54
CA ILE A 257 -27.28 -15.22 13.97
C ILE A 257 -26.01 -15.42 14.81
N GLY A 258 -25.51 -14.39 15.48
CA GLY A 258 -24.38 -14.47 16.42
C GLY A 258 -24.66 -15.34 17.66
N SER A 259 -25.91 -15.76 17.90
CA SER A 259 -26.23 -16.74 18.94
C SER A 259 -25.92 -18.19 18.55
N PHE A 260 -25.73 -18.47 17.25
CA PHE A 260 -25.37 -19.77 16.76
C PHE A 260 -23.86 -20.02 16.92
N GLN A 261 -23.50 -21.21 17.40
CA GLN A 261 -22.13 -21.57 17.71
C GLN A 261 -21.19 -21.50 16.48
N ALA A 262 -21.70 -21.95 15.32
CA ALA A 262 -20.92 -21.89 14.06
C ALA A 262 -20.51 -20.45 13.71
N VAL A 263 -21.43 -19.47 13.78
CA VAL A 263 -21.13 -18.06 13.49
C VAL A 263 -20.16 -17.47 14.52
N LYS A 264 -20.34 -17.81 15.81
CA LYS A 264 -19.36 -17.39 16.86
C LYS A 264 -17.97 -17.90 16.57
N HIS A 265 -17.84 -19.18 16.19
CA HIS A 265 -16.55 -19.79 15.89
C HIS A 265 -15.89 -19.14 14.66
N MET A 266 -16.67 -18.84 13.62
CA MET A 266 -16.15 -18.10 12.45
C MET A 266 -15.59 -16.73 12.85
N CYS A 267 -16.35 -15.94 13.63
CA CYS A 267 -15.85 -14.64 14.09
C CYS A 267 -14.63 -14.75 15.00
N ALA A 268 -14.62 -15.72 15.92
CA ALA A 268 -13.50 -15.96 16.84
C ALA A 268 -12.24 -16.42 16.09
N GLN A 269 -12.40 -17.30 15.09
CA GLN A 269 -11.29 -17.78 14.29
C GLN A 269 -10.67 -16.65 13.47
N MET A 270 -11.48 -15.81 12.80
CA MET A 270 -10.97 -14.65 12.08
C MET A 270 -10.14 -13.73 12.99
N ALA A 271 -10.63 -13.47 14.22
CA ALA A 271 -9.90 -12.63 15.17
C ALA A 271 -8.59 -13.30 15.64
N ALA A 272 -8.64 -14.60 15.95
CA ALA A 272 -7.46 -15.37 16.41
C ALA A 272 -6.36 -15.45 15.34
N ASP A 273 -6.75 -15.60 14.06
CA ASP A 273 -5.81 -15.68 12.95
C ASP A 273 -5.20 -14.30 12.61
N LEU A 274 -5.98 -13.21 12.76
CA LEU A 274 -5.52 -11.87 12.44
C LEU A 274 -4.63 -11.25 13.53
N GLU A 275 -4.88 -11.57 14.79
CA GLU A 275 -4.18 -10.96 15.93
C GLU A 275 -2.64 -11.05 15.85
N PRO A 276 -2.02 -12.19 15.52
CA PRO A 276 -0.56 -12.26 15.39
C PRO A 276 0.00 -11.40 14.24
N CYS A 277 -0.81 -11.07 13.23
CA CYS A 277 -0.38 -10.30 12.06
C CYS A 277 0.03 -8.88 12.42
N TYR A 278 -0.55 -8.29 13.48
CA TYR A 278 -0.15 -6.96 13.96
C TYR A 278 1.33 -6.93 14.34
N ALA A 279 1.75 -7.84 15.20
CA ALA A 279 3.14 -7.93 15.63
C ALA A 279 4.10 -8.21 14.46
N MET A 280 3.69 -8.99 13.46
CA MET A 280 4.50 -9.27 12.27
C MET A 280 4.74 -8.02 11.44
N VAL A 281 3.69 -7.22 11.19
CA VAL A 281 3.79 -5.96 10.42
C VAL A 281 4.63 -4.95 11.19
N TRP A 282 4.37 -4.76 12.47
CA TRP A 282 5.11 -3.80 13.29
C TRP A 282 6.58 -4.17 13.41
N TYR A 283 6.88 -5.47 13.59
CA TYR A 283 8.28 -5.92 13.66
C TYR A 283 8.99 -5.76 12.32
N ALA A 284 8.34 -6.08 11.21
CA ALA A 284 8.91 -5.88 9.88
C ALA A 284 9.22 -4.38 9.62
N ALA A 285 8.31 -3.48 9.99
CA ALA A 285 8.53 -2.03 9.87
C ALA A 285 9.68 -1.55 10.78
N HIS A 286 9.74 -2.06 12.02
CA HIS A 286 10.83 -1.77 12.96
C HIS A 286 12.19 -2.22 12.41
N CYS A 287 12.27 -3.41 11.82
CA CYS A 287 13.51 -3.94 11.27
C CYS A 287 14.10 -3.04 10.16
N GLN A 288 13.27 -2.39 9.36
CA GLN A 288 13.74 -1.49 8.29
C GLN A 288 14.59 -0.33 8.81
N ASN A 289 14.31 0.16 10.01
CA ASN A 289 15.02 1.27 10.61
C ASN A 289 16.10 0.85 11.61
N HIS A 290 15.94 -0.32 12.26
CA HIS A 290 16.74 -0.67 13.44
C HIS A 290 17.49 -2.01 13.35
N ILE A 291 17.09 -2.94 12.47
CA ILE A 291 17.66 -4.29 12.34
C ILE A 291 17.80 -4.64 10.86
N PRO A 292 18.72 -3.98 10.13
CA PRO A 292 18.83 -4.10 8.67
C PRO A 292 19.06 -5.54 8.19
N GLU A 293 19.75 -6.36 8.99
CA GLU A 293 20.04 -7.76 8.68
C GLU A 293 18.80 -8.66 8.65
N GLU A 294 17.71 -8.27 9.31
CA GLU A 294 16.44 -8.99 9.29
C GLU A 294 15.39 -8.34 8.38
N ALA A 295 15.65 -7.12 7.89
CA ALA A 295 14.66 -6.26 7.25
C ALA A 295 13.92 -6.94 6.10
N THR A 296 14.64 -7.46 5.11
CA THR A 296 14.04 -8.12 3.94
C THR A 296 13.29 -9.40 4.31
N LEU A 297 13.88 -10.21 5.19
CA LEU A 297 13.24 -11.45 5.63
C LEU A 297 11.91 -11.17 6.34
N MET A 298 11.88 -10.19 7.24
CA MET A 298 10.66 -9.83 7.98
C MET A 298 9.62 -9.18 7.08
N ALA A 299 10.02 -8.38 6.09
CA ALA A 299 9.12 -7.84 5.08
C ALA A 299 8.46 -8.97 4.26
N CYS A 300 9.23 -9.98 3.85
CA CYS A 300 8.73 -11.17 3.17
C CYS A 300 7.73 -11.95 4.05
N HIS A 301 8.05 -12.18 5.31
CA HIS A 301 7.17 -12.88 6.22
C HIS A 301 5.85 -12.13 6.45
N ALA A 302 5.91 -10.82 6.72
CA ALA A 302 4.73 -9.98 6.89
C ALA A 302 3.85 -10.01 5.64
N LYS A 303 4.44 -9.75 4.46
CA LYS A 303 3.72 -9.74 3.18
C LYS A 303 3.04 -11.07 2.87
N ALA A 304 3.77 -12.18 2.98
CA ALA A 304 3.25 -13.50 2.64
C ALA A 304 2.14 -13.95 3.62
N HIS A 305 2.38 -13.85 4.93
CA HIS A 305 1.44 -14.34 5.93
C HIS A 305 0.17 -13.50 6.01
N VAL A 306 0.31 -12.17 6.09
CA VAL A 306 -0.84 -11.27 6.16
C VAL A 306 -1.71 -11.37 4.92
N SER A 307 -1.13 -11.52 3.73
CA SER A 307 -1.89 -11.69 2.48
C SER A 307 -2.81 -12.92 2.53
N GLU A 308 -2.37 -14.03 3.13
CA GLU A 308 -3.19 -15.24 3.23
C GLU A 308 -4.22 -15.14 4.33
N VAL A 309 -3.83 -14.65 5.51
CA VAL A 309 -4.76 -14.46 6.64
C VAL A 309 -5.86 -13.47 6.27
N ALA A 310 -5.51 -12.30 5.70
CA ALA A 310 -6.49 -11.31 5.27
C ALA A 310 -7.45 -11.87 4.20
N THR A 311 -6.94 -12.68 3.26
CA THR A 311 -7.78 -13.37 2.26
C THR A 311 -8.75 -14.36 2.92
N ALA A 312 -8.30 -15.13 3.90
CA ALA A 312 -9.15 -16.06 4.65
C ALA A 312 -10.22 -15.30 5.46
N VAL A 313 -9.82 -14.21 6.13
CA VAL A 313 -10.75 -13.32 6.86
C VAL A 313 -11.80 -12.75 5.90
N ALA A 314 -11.38 -12.23 4.73
CA ALA A 314 -12.31 -11.65 3.77
C ALA A 314 -13.37 -12.66 3.28
N ARG A 315 -12.96 -13.90 3.01
CA ARG A 315 -13.87 -15.00 2.63
C ARG A 315 -14.85 -15.33 3.75
N THR A 316 -14.35 -15.55 4.97
CA THR A 316 -15.17 -15.90 6.13
C THR A 316 -16.10 -14.76 6.52
N ALA A 317 -15.66 -13.51 6.46
CA ALA A 317 -16.51 -12.34 6.70
C ALA A 317 -17.67 -12.27 5.70
N THR A 318 -17.40 -12.52 4.42
CA THR A 318 -18.45 -12.60 3.38
C THR A 318 -19.44 -13.73 3.68
N GLU A 319 -18.94 -14.88 4.12
CA GLU A 319 -19.79 -16.03 4.51
C GLU A 319 -20.69 -15.71 5.71
N VAL A 320 -20.19 -15.02 6.74
CA VAL A 320 -20.99 -14.54 7.88
C VAL A 320 -22.14 -13.64 7.44
N HIS A 321 -21.92 -12.79 6.44
CA HIS A 321 -22.97 -11.92 5.90
C HIS A 321 -23.92 -12.64 4.93
N GLY A 322 -23.55 -13.83 4.44
CA GLY A 322 -24.34 -14.56 3.44
C GLY A 322 -24.54 -13.76 2.16
N GLY A 323 -25.72 -13.83 1.55
CA GLY A 323 -26.03 -13.10 0.33
C GLY A 323 -25.85 -11.58 0.42
N MET A 324 -25.97 -11.01 1.60
CA MET A 324 -25.78 -9.57 1.83
C MET A 324 -24.29 -9.16 1.65
N GLY A 325 -23.34 -10.07 1.91
CA GLY A 325 -21.92 -9.81 1.77
C GLY A 325 -21.44 -9.49 0.34
N PHE A 326 -22.27 -9.80 -0.66
CA PHE A 326 -21.98 -9.51 -2.07
C PHE A 326 -22.67 -8.24 -2.60
N THR A 327 -23.49 -7.58 -1.76
CA THR A 327 -24.30 -6.44 -2.21
C THR A 327 -23.54 -5.12 -2.08
N GLU A 328 -23.82 -4.19 -3.00
CA GLU A 328 -23.37 -2.80 -2.91
C GLU A 328 -23.84 -2.11 -1.63
N LEU A 329 -25.03 -2.49 -1.12
CA LEU A 329 -25.63 -1.90 0.08
C LEU A 329 -24.73 -1.99 1.32
N LEU A 330 -24.02 -3.10 1.51
CA LEU A 330 -23.07 -3.27 2.61
C LEU A 330 -21.63 -2.89 2.21
N GLY A 331 -21.31 -2.86 0.91
CA GLY A 331 -20.01 -2.50 0.38
C GLY A 331 -18.85 -3.39 0.83
N LEU A 332 -19.13 -4.52 1.50
CA LEU A 332 -18.08 -5.40 2.06
C LEU A 332 -17.10 -5.89 1.01
N HIS A 333 -17.52 -6.02 -0.23
CA HIS A 333 -16.73 -6.48 -1.35
C HIS A 333 -15.61 -5.49 -1.75
N TYR A 334 -15.66 -4.22 -1.35
CA TYR A 334 -14.57 -3.28 -1.61
C TYR A 334 -13.31 -3.67 -0.83
N TRP A 335 -13.45 -3.98 0.46
CA TRP A 335 -12.34 -4.51 1.27
C TRP A 335 -11.85 -5.87 0.76
N PHE A 336 -12.78 -6.74 0.35
CA PHE A 336 -12.43 -8.03 -0.26
C PHE A 336 -11.56 -7.87 -1.50
N LYS A 337 -11.93 -6.94 -2.39
CA LYS A 337 -11.21 -6.66 -3.64
C LYS A 337 -9.84 -6.02 -3.38
N ARG A 338 -9.76 -5.08 -2.41
CA ARG A 338 -8.51 -4.47 -1.97
C ARG A 338 -7.54 -5.52 -1.44
N ILE A 339 -7.96 -6.38 -0.55
CA ILE A 339 -7.17 -7.50 -0.03
C ILE A 339 -6.71 -8.42 -1.16
N GLY A 340 -7.61 -8.74 -2.11
CA GLY A 340 -7.30 -9.58 -3.26
C GLY A 340 -6.24 -8.98 -4.19
N LEU A 341 -6.29 -7.68 -4.43
CA LEU A 341 -5.30 -6.95 -5.20
C LEU A 341 -3.96 -6.87 -4.45
N ASN A 342 -4.00 -6.45 -3.20
CA ASN A 342 -2.83 -6.33 -2.33
C ASN A 342 -2.06 -7.65 -2.20
N ARG A 343 -2.75 -8.79 -2.26
CA ARG A 343 -2.11 -10.11 -2.26
C ARG A 343 -1.11 -10.26 -3.42
N GLN A 344 -1.35 -9.63 -4.57
CA GLN A 344 -0.53 -9.78 -5.78
C GLN A 344 0.53 -8.68 -5.94
N ILE A 345 0.26 -7.47 -5.46
CA ILE A 345 1.16 -6.33 -5.59
C ILE A 345 2.49 -6.63 -4.88
N LEU A 346 3.62 -6.26 -5.51
CA LEU A 346 4.98 -6.47 -5.04
C LEU A 346 5.34 -7.95 -4.73
N GLY A 347 4.70 -8.86 -5.45
CA GLY A 347 4.89 -10.31 -5.34
C GLY A 347 3.80 -11.00 -4.52
N GLY A 348 3.24 -12.09 -5.08
CA GLY A 348 2.30 -12.95 -4.36
C GLY A 348 3.00 -13.77 -3.27
N PRO A 349 2.23 -14.36 -2.32
CA PRO A 349 2.81 -15.11 -1.20
C PRO A 349 3.76 -16.23 -1.61
N GLU A 350 3.54 -16.85 -2.75
CA GLU A 350 4.35 -17.94 -3.29
C GLU A 350 5.77 -17.43 -3.62
N LEU A 351 5.87 -16.35 -4.41
CA LEU A 351 7.14 -15.73 -4.80
C LEU A 351 7.88 -15.20 -3.58
N VAL A 352 7.17 -14.48 -2.70
CA VAL A 352 7.78 -13.86 -1.52
C VAL A 352 8.29 -14.90 -0.52
N ARG A 353 7.63 -16.09 -0.41
CA ARG A 353 8.14 -17.20 0.40
C ARG A 353 9.38 -17.84 -0.20
N GLU A 354 9.47 -17.96 -1.52
CA GLU A 354 10.67 -18.45 -2.20
C GLU A 354 11.86 -17.53 -1.94
N GLU A 355 11.65 -16.22 -2.00
CA GLU A 355 12.65 -15.22 -1.64
C GLU A 355 13.09 -15.38 -0.17
N ALA A 356 12.13 -15.50 0.76
CA ALA A 356 12.42 -15.74 2.17
C ALA A 356 13.19 -17.05 2.41
N ALA A 357 12.86 -18.13 1.70
CA ALA A 357 13.57 -19.40 1.79
C ALA A 357 15.01 -19.26 1.29
N THR A 358 15.22 -18.56 0.19
CA THR A 358 16.55 -18.28 -0.36
C THR A 358 17.42 -17.50 0.63
N ILE A 359 16.87 -16.47 1.30
CA ILE A 359 17.59 -15.70 2.34
C ILE A 359 18.02 -16.61 3.49
N GLN A 360 17.21 -17.58 3.83
CA GLN A 360 17.48 -18.55 4.91
C GLN A 360 18.33 -19.78 4.47
N ASN A 361 18.77 -19.82 3.21
CA ASN A 361 19.56 -20.91 2.61
C ASN A 361 18.81 -22.26 2.58
N PHE A 362 17.51 -22.24 2.32
CA PHE A 362 16.71 -23.45 2.05
C PHE A 362 16.68 -23.78 0.56
#